data_bd5dadc3d80d622d6598cd1026871545
#
_entry.id   bd5dadc3d80d622d6598cd1026871545
#
_cell.length_a   1.000
_cell.length_b   1.000
_cell.length_c   1.000
_cell.angle_alpha   90.00
_cell.angle_beta   90.00
_cell.angle_gamma   90.00
#
_symmetry.space_group_name_H-M   'P 1'
#
loop_
_entity.id
_entity.type
_entity.pdbx_description
1 polymer ?
#
loop_
_entity_poly.entity_id
_entity_poly.type
_entity_poly.pdbx_seq_one_letter_code
_entity_poly.pdbx_strand_id
1 'polypeptide(L)'
;MIEQNMSRRNFLTAAAGTAAVAGVASNVAMADEAADTQATNPAWLGEEPEDGDIADIKECELLIIGAGNGGMAAAATAADLGVDFLVADAFDTPNDTRHWVGAVNSKYTEEAGTLVDVKREQYELARYASYKCNQRLQKMWIDESAELIDWLDPIMEAANFACQLDVEMGPEIDPTHETGCYVPAQQHMYFSTDPDFKGLDNRNEVLQAYVEDKAGAERFLWNYDLVKLVHADGKVTGAIFETESGNVQVNATNVILATGGYPGNPDMMQALSPMAVASCTACSYSPKDRGQGIKAGLWAGASMDIEAAPMVFNRGLVAPGVACGYDEKGMFRGTVGQFNAGSQPFMKVAKDGRRFMNEACPYDFTCFAAQQHADGVWAMIFDANMAEDVKRFATDGCSKMTQTTLAKTPDPAEAYAQQIEDGLLFKCDTLDELADKLGFEGDAKTAFLAEVDRYNGFFDAQDDEDFGKEAYRLSEIRTAPFYGAWFGGSLLTTCDGLTINEECQVLTPERTVIEGLYAIGDCSGSFFANNYPEYLIGVACGRTLTEGRHVVRKLAGDL
;
A
#
# COMPACT_ATOMS: atom_id res chain seq x y z
N MET A 1 22.48 52.08 25.88
CA MET A 1 23.35 51.02 25.37
C MET A 1 23.77 50.14 26.53
N ILE A 2 23.10 49.05 26.76
CA ILE A 2 23.58 47.92 27.58
C ILE A 2 23.02 46.70 26.90
N GLU A 3 23.89 45.97 26.20
CA GLU A 3 23.63 44.64 25.67
C GLU A 3 23.55 43.67 26.85
N GLN A 4 22.44 42.98 27.02
CA GLN A 4 22.36 41.82 27.89
C GLN A 4 22.37 40.55 27.03
N ASN A 5 23.50 39.88 27.00
CA ASN A 5 23.65 38.54 26.54
C ASN A 5 22.83 37.58 27.41
N MET A 6 21.69 37.07 26.89
CA MET A 6 21.00 35.96 27.54
C MET A 6 21.62 34.63 27.10
N SER A 7 22.18 33.93 28.08
CA SER A 7 22.74 32.60 27.92
C SER A 7 21.64 31.57 27.60
N ARG A 8 21.95 30.60 26.73
CA ARG A 8 21.06 29.48 26.35
C ARG A 8 20.50 28.66 27.54
N ARG A 9 21.03 28.83 28.71
CA ARG A 9 20.57 28.15 29.94
C ARG A 9 19.32 28.74 30.56
N ASN A 10 18.98 29.99 30.28
CA ASN A 10 17.81 30.67 30.87
C ASN A 10 16.54 30.55 30.01
N PHE A 11 16.63 29.98 28.79
CA PHE A 11 15.47 29.73 27.96
C PHE A 11 14.69 28.46 28.36
N LEU A 12 15.35 27.53 29.06
CA LEU A 12 14.74 26.25 29.47
C LEU A 12 14.00 26.29 30.82
N THR A 13 14.06 27.40 31.54
CA THR A 13 13.45 27.51 32.89
C THR A 13 12.15 28.34 32.92
N ALA A 14 11.73 28.95 31.82
CA ALA A 14 10.54 29.82 31.78
C ALA A 14 9.28 29.19 31.17
N ALA A 15 9.32 27.88 30.80
CA ALA A 15 8.20 27.16 30.17
C ALA A 15 7.50 26.15 31.08
N ALA A 16 7.60 26.30 32.39
CA ALA A 16 6.87 25.45 33.35
C ALA A 16 5.72 26.26 34.00
N GLY A 17 4.61 26.35 33.32
CA GLY A 17 3.39 26.96 33.82
C GLY A 17 2.20 26.83 32.89
N THR A 18 1.37 25.83 33.17
CA THR A 18 -0.05 25.67 32.77
C THR A 18 -0.41 25.58 31.30
N ALA A 19 -0.60 24.32 30.82
CA ALA A 19 -1.81 23.91 30.08
C ALA A 19 -1.81 22.37 29.99
N ALA A 20 -2.83 21.75 30.58
CA ALA A 20 -3.11 20.34 30.39
C ALA A 20 -3.66 20.15 28.98
N VAL A 21 -2.85 19.55 28.10
CA VAL A 21 -3.29 18.94 26.84
C VAL A 21 -2.68 17.55 26.85
N ALA A 22 -3.54 16.53 26.73
CA ALA A 22 -3.12 15.16 26.60
C ALA A 22 -2.27 15.01 25.31
N GLY A 23 -0.96 14.98 25.47
CA GLY A 23 0.01 14.81 24.42
C GLY A 23 0.70 13.46 24.59
N VAL A 24 0.76 12.72 23.52
CA VAL A 24 1.53 11.50 23.36
C VAL A 24 2.99 11.80 23.73
N ALA A 25 3.44 11.30 24.87
CA ALA A 25 4.83 11.41 25.29
C ALA A 25 5.62 10.27 24.63
N SER A 26 6.44 10.60 23.63
CA SER A 26 7.53 9.74 23.18
C SER A 26 8.52 9.58 24.32
N ASN A 27 8.61 8.38 24.89
CA ASN A 27 9.59 8.02 25.91
C ASN A 27 10.98 7.86 25.27
N VAL A 28 11.81 8.91 25.38
CA VAL A 28 13.26 8.71 25.43
C VAL A 28 13.62 8.65 26.92
N ALA A 29 13.63 7.46 27.49
CA ALA A 29 14.15 7.23 28.83
C ALA A 29 15.67 7.09 28.76
N MET A 30 16.39 8.03 29.37
CA MET A 30 17.78 7.85 29.74
C MET A 30 17.82 6.90 30.95
N ALA A 31 18.55 5.83 30.78
CA ALA A 31 18.74 4.81 31.79
C ALA A 31 19.47 5.37 33.06
N ASP A 32 18.87 5.19 34.23
CA ASP A 32 19.48 4.64 35.42
C ASP A 32 18.39 4.47 36.50
N GLU A 33 18.03 3.25 36.71
CA GLU A 33 17.74 2.57 37.97
C GLU A 33 17.05 1.24 37.63
N ALA A 34 17.70 0.16 37.97
CA ALA A 34 17.17 -1.19 37.84
C ALA A 34 15.96 -1.34 38.80
N ALA A 35 14.78 -1.18 38.25
CA ALA A 35 13.55 -1.76 38.77
C ALA A 35 13.09 -2.81 37.74
N ASP A 36 13.02 -4.04 38.25
CA ASP A 36 12.51 -5.23 37.59
C ASP A 36 11.00 -5.03 37.29
N THR A 37 10.69 -4.17 36.33
CA THR A 37 9.37 -4.10 35.68
C THR A 37 9.52 -4.87 34.38
N GLN A 38 9.04 -6.11 34.33
CA GLN A 38 8.72 -6.77 33.07
C GLN A 38 7.91 -5.75 32.23
N ALA A 39 8.50 -5.27 31.14
CA ALA A 39 7.80 -4.40 30.23
C ALA A 39 6.65 -5.24 29.64
N THR A 40 5.43 -4.95 30.05
CA THR A 40 4.25 -5.60 29.49
C THR A 40 4.14 -5.20 28.01
N ASN A 41 3.86 -6.18 27.16
CA ASN A 41 3.63 -5.95 25.74
C ASN A 41 2.57 -4.85 25.52
N PRO A 42 2.65 -4.07 24.42
CA PRO A 42 1.58 -3.15 24.05
C PRO A 42 0.24 -3.89 23.97
N ALA A 43 -0.86 -3.22 24.28
CA ALA A 43 -2.19 -3.85 24.31
C ALA A 43 -2.57 -4.51 22.97
N TRP A 44 -2.19 -3.91 21.83
CA TRP A 44 -2.45 -4.46 20.51
C TRP A 44 -1.67 -5.75 20.22
N LEU A 45 -0.48 -5.93 20.81
CA LEU A 45 0.32 -7.14 20.67
C LEU A 45 -0.22 -8.24 21.60
N GLY A 46 -0.47 -7.91 22.86
CA GLY A 46 -0.88 -8.86 23.89
C GLY A 46 0.24 -9.82 24.30
N GLU A 47 -0.10 -10.77 25.15
CA GLU A 47 0.82 -11.83 25.55
C GLU A 47 0.87 -12.94 24.48
N GLU A 48 2.02 -13.63 24.39
CA GLU A 48 2.14 -14.80 23.53
C GLU A 48 1.15 -15.89 23.97
N PRO A 49 0.36 -16.47 23.06
CA PRO A 49 -0.55 -17.56 23.40
C PRO A 49 0.16 -18.81 23.92
N GLU A 50 -0.48 -19.54 24.84
CA GLU A 50 -0.02 -20.86 25.23
C GLU A 50 -0.14 -21.85 24.07
N ASP A 51 0.65 -22.94 24.07
CA ASP A 51 0.65 -23.93 22.98
C ASP A 51 -0.70 -24.65 22.83
N GLY A 52 -1.45 -24.81 23.94
CA GLY A 52 -2.68 -25.58 24.00
C GLY A 52 -2.43 -27.10 23.85
N ASP A 53 -3.51 -27.85 23.70
CA ASP A 53 -3.43 -29.28 23.41
C ASP A 53 -3.17 -29.50 21.92
N ILE A 54 -2.01 -30.09 21.58
CA ILE A 54 -1.64 -30.40 20.19
C ILE A 54 -2.32 -31.69 19.74
N ALA A 55 -3.23 -31.57 18.76
CA ALA A 55 -4.00 -32.68 18.23
C ALA A 55 -3.23 -33.50 17.16
N ASP A 56 -2.35 -32.84 16.41
CA ASP A 56 -1.53 -33.48 15.35
C ASP A 56 -0.19 -32.74 15.19
N ILE A 57 0.83 -33.45 14.71
CA ILE A 57 2.16 -32.90 14.41
C ILE A 57 2.53 -33.27 12.97
N LYS A 58 2.93 -32.27 12.20
CA LYS A 58 3.47 -32.42 10.84
C LYS A 58 4.92 -31.95 10.79
N GLU A 59 5.65 -32.40 9.76
CA GLU A 59 7.06 -32.07 9.57
C GLU A 59 7.32 -31.70 8.11
N CYS A 60 8.20 -30.73 7.88
CA CYS A 60 8.74 -30.37 6.57
C CYS A 60 10.10 -29.70 6.72
N GLU A 61 10.82 -29.49 5.63
CA GLU A 61 12.05 -28.70 5.62
C GLU A 61 11.73 -27.19 5.66
N LEU A 62 10.73 -26.77 4.87
CA LEU A 62 10.31 -25.38 4.72
C LEU A 62 8.81 -25.23 4.98
N LEU A 63 8.44 -24.42 5.96
CA LEU A 63 7.05 -24.02 6.22
C LEU A 63 6.81 -22.60 5.68
N ILE A 64 5.86 -22.46 4.76
CA ILE A 64 5.42 -21.17 4.21
C ILE A 64 4.07 -20.84 4.84
N ILE A 65 3.96 -19.70 5.53
CA ILE A 65 2.73 -19.27 6.22
C ILE A 65 2.11 -18.10 5.47
N GLY A 66 0.99 -18.35 4.80
CA GLY A 66 0.27 -17.43 3.94
C GLY A 66 0.37 -17.82 2.46
N ALA A 67 -0.79 -17.96 1.79
CA ALA A 67 -0.92 -18.29 0.37
C ALA A 67 -1.27 -17.06 -0.50
N GLY A 68 -0.71 -15.89 -0.16
CA GLY A 68 -0.74 -14.69 -0.99
C GLY A 68 0.38 -14.68 -2.03
N ASN A 69 0.60 -13.53 -2.71
CA ASN A 69 1.60 -13.42 -3.78
C ASN A 69 2.99 -13.96 -3.39
N GLY A 70 3.49 -13.58 -2.21
CA GLY A 70 4.82 -14.01 -1.75
C GLY A 70 4.89 -15.50 -1.45
N GLY A 71 3.91 -16.02 -0.69
CA GLY A 71 3.84 -17.43 -0.34
C GLY A 71 3.65 -18.33 -1.56
N MET A 72 2.84 -17.92 -2.53
CA MET A 72 2.64 -18.68 -3.77
C MET A 72 3.89 -18.69 -4.66
N ALA A 73 4.63 -17.58 -4.75
CA ALA A 73 5.90 -17.54 -5.45
C ALA A 73 6.96 -18.43 -4.75
N ALA A 74 7.02 -18.40 -3.42
CA ALA A 74 7.89 -19.27 -2.63
C ALA A 74 7.54 -20.75 -2.83
N ALA A 75 6.26 -21.12 -2.76
CA ALA A 75 5.78 -22.49 -2.96
C ALA A 75 6.09 -23.03 -4.36
N ALA A 76 5.82 -22.24 -5.40
CA ALA A 76 6.11 -22.62 -6.78
C ALA A 76 7.63 -22.78 -7.02
N THR A 77 8.44 -21.90 -6.44
CA THR A 77 9.91 -22.02 -6.49
C THR A 77 10.41 -23.26 -5.71
N ALA A 78 9.82 -23.57 -4.56
CA ALA A 78 10.15 -24.77 -3.79
C ALA A 78 9.81 -26.05 -4.57
N ALA A 79 8.66 -26.06 -5.26
CA ALA A 79 8.27 -27.16 -6.15
C ALA A 79 9.25 -27.33 -7.32
N ASP A 80 9.75 -26.23 -7.91
CA ASP A 80 10.75 -26.26 -8.99
C ASP A 80 12.09 -26.85 -8.54
N LEU A 81 12.52 -26.50 -7.33
CA LEU A 81 13.82 -26.90 -6.80
C LEU A 81 13.78 -28.20 -6.00
N GLY A 82 12.60 -28.81 -5.85
CA GLY A 82 12.42 -30.08 -5.15
C GLY A 82 12.67 -30.02 -3.64
N VAL A 83 12.46 -28.84 -3.05
CA VAL A 83 12.50 -28.62 -1.59
C VAL A 83 11.29 -29.31 -0.97
N ASP A 84 11.43 -29.92 0.22
CA ASP A 84 10.29 -30.43 0.99
C ASP A 84 9.61 -29.30 1.75
N PHE A 85 8.37 -28.95 1.38
CA PHE A 85 7.67 -27.81 1.93
C PHE A 85 6.19 -28.08 2.22
N LEU A 86 5.64 -27.24 3.11
CA LEU A 86 4.21 -27.10 3.34
C LEU A 86 3.82 -25.63 3.28
N VAL A 87 2.63 -25.36 2.75
CA VAL A 87 2.00 -24.01 2.76
C VAL A 87 0.80 -24.06 3.69
N ALA A 88 0.75 -23.21 4.69
CA ALA A 88 -0.39 -23.09 5.62
C ALA A 88 -1.09 -21.73 5.41
N ASP A 89 -2.41 -21.74 5.26
CA ASP A 89 -3.21 -20.52 5.15
C ASP A 89 -4.49 -20.59 5.99
N ALA A 90 -4.89 -19.47 6.57
CA ALA A 90 -6.10 -19.37 7.42
C ALA A 90 -7.41 -19.52 6.63
N PHE A 91 -7.37 -19.45 5.30
CA PHE A 91 -8.51 -19.56 4.40
C PHE A 91 -8.44 -20.89 3.61
N ASP A 92 -9.44 -21.14 2.79
CA ASP A 92 -9.61 -22.35 1.98
C ASP A 92 -9.14 -22.21 0.53
N THR A 93 -8.66 -21.02 0.16
CA THR A 93 -8.17 -20.67 -1.18
C THR A 93 -6.99 -19.69 -1.07
N PRO A 94 -6.15 -19.57 -2.11
CA PRO A 94 -5.16 -18.51 -2.15
C PRO A 94 -5.80 -17.13 -2.01
N ASN A 95 -5.05 -16.18 -1.49
CA ASN A 95 -5.50 -14.81 -1.41
C ASN A 95 -5.58 -14.16 -2.81
N ASP A 96 -6.40 -13.11 -2.93
CA ASP A 96 -6.57 -12.40 -4.20
C ASP A 96 -5.24 -11.92 -4.77
N THR A 97 -5.09 -12.06 -6.08
CA THR A 97 -3.91 -11.60 -6.80
C THR A 97 -3.83 -10.07 -6.83
N ARG A 98 -2.66 -9.53 -6.52
CA ARG A 98 -2.28 -8.18 -6.94
C ARG A 98 -1.65 -8.26 -8.32
N HIS A 99 -2.26 -7.58 -9.30
CA HIS A 99 -1.96 -7.79 -10.72
C HIS A 99 -0.68 -7.11 -11.19
N TRP A 100 -0.39 -5.89 -10.71
CA TRP A 100 0.72 -5.07 -11.21
C TRP A 100 2.05 -5.57 -10.64
N VAL A 101 2.87 -6.21 -11.49
CA VAL A 101 4.19 -6.72 -11.12
C VAL A 101 5.25 -5.72 -11.56
N GLY A 102 5.89 -5.04 -10.61
CA GLY A 102 7.04 -4.19 -10.88
C GLY A 102 8.29 -5.04 -11.10
N ALA A 103 8.93 -4.88 -12.26
CA ALA A 103 10.21 -5.51 -12.56
C ALA A 103 11.11 -4.57 -13.37
N VAL A 104 12.38 -4.49 -12.99
CA VAL A 104 13.35 -3.55 -13.55
C VAL A 104 14.13 -4.22 -14.68
N ASN A 105 14.06 -3.63 -15.87
CA ASN A 105 14.79 -4.07 -17.05
C ASN A 105 14.55 -5.53 -17.45
N SER A 106 13.27 -5.92 -17.51
CA SER A 106 12.85 -7.19 -18.07
C SER A 106 13.08 -7.26 -19.58
N LYS A 107 12.93 -8.44 -20.19
CA LYS A 107 12.93 -8.62 -21.65
C LYS A 107 11.94 -7.70 -22.36
N TYR A 108 10.79 -7.41 -21.74
CA TYR A 108 9.77 -6.53 -22.30
C TYR A 108 10.21 -5.07 -22.34
N THR A 109 10.93 -4.58 -21.33
CA THR A 109 11.52 -3.24 -21.32
C THR A 109 12.64 -3.10 -22.35
N GLU A 110 13.44 -4.15 -22.56
CA GLU A 110 14.48 -4.20 -23.61
C GLU A 110 13.84 -4.16 -25.00
N GLU A 111 12.83 -4.98 -25.26
CA GLU A 111 12.09 -5.03 -26.53
C GLU A 111 11.38 -3.70 -26.85
N ALA A 112 10.81 -3.05 -25.85
CA ALA A 112 10.14 -1.75 -25.99
C ALA A 112 11.14 -0.58 -26.11
N GLY A 113 12.41 -0.76 -25.75
CA GLY A 113 13.42 0.31 -25.71
C GLY A 113 13.21 1.30 -24.56
N THR A 114 12.52 0.89 -23.49
CA THR A 114 12.15 1.71 -22.34
C THR A 114 12.89 1.28 -21.07
N LEU A 115 14.21 1.12 -21.16
CA LEU A 115 15.01 0.70 -20.01
C LEU A 115 14.89 1.69 -18.84
N VAL A 116 14.72 1.13 -17.65
CA VAL A 116 14.68 1.86 -16.39
C VAL A 116 16.07 2.33 -16.01
N ASP A 117 16.24 3.59 -15.64
CA ASP A 117 17.46 4.08 -15.02
C ASP A 117 17.58 3.54 -13.59
N VAL A 118 18.35 2.46 -13.43
CA VAL A 118 18.56 1.76 -12.15
C VAL A 118 19.05 2.69 -11.04
N LYS A 119 19.88 3.69 -11.35
CA LYS A 119 20.38 4.62 -10.32
C LYS A 119 19.28 5.57 -9.87
N ARG A 120 18.46 6.02 -10.79
CA ARG A 120 17.33 6.87 -10.48
C ARG A 120 16.26 6.10 -9.73
N GLU A 121 15.95 4.87 -10.15
CA GLU A 121 15.04 3.96 -9.45
C GLU A 121 15.45 3.78 -7.97
N GLN A 122 16.72 3.43 -7.74
CA GLN A 122 17.26 3.26 -6.39
C GLN A 122 17.22 4.56 -5.58
N TYR A 123 17.51 5.70 -6.22
CA TYR A 123 17.42 7.01 -5.58
C TYR A 123 15.98 7.34 -5.19
N GLU A 124 15.00 7.13 -6.07
CA GLU A 124 13.59 7.44 -5.80
C GLU A 124 13.01 6.53 -4.71
N LEU A 125 13.31 5.22 -4.73
CA LEU A 125 12.94 4.30 -3.65
C LEU A 125 13.45 4.78 -2.29
N ALA A 126 14.73 5.12 -2.21
CA ALA A 126 15.33 5.61 -0.97
C ALA A 126 14.77 6.98 -0.55
N ARG A 127 14.49 7.87 -1.51
CA ARG A 127 13.93 9.20 -1.27
C ARG A 127 12.51 9.11 -0.71
N TYR A 128 11.63 8.29 -1.29
CA TYR A 128 10.29 8.04 -0.76
C TYR A 128 10.34 7.48 0.67
N ALA A 129 11.27 6.59 0.95
CA ALA A 129 11.52 6.05 2.28
C ALA A 129 12.26 7.01 3.23
N SER A 130 12.51 8.26 2.83
CA SER A 130 13.33 9.22 3.58
C SER A 130 14.69 8.65 4.03
N TYR A 131 15.26 7.74 3.23
CA TYR A 131 16.50 6.97 3.50
C TYR A 131 16.46 6.09 4.77
N LYS A 132 15.27 5.79 5.31
CA LYS A 132 15.09 4.94 6.50
C LYS A 132 14.97 3.45 6.17
N CYS A 133 15.11 3.10 4.89
CA CYS A 133 15.01 1.75 4.34
C CYS A 133 16.34 1.00 4.30
N ASN A 134 16.29 -0.32 4.12
CA ASN A 134 17.44 -1.13 3.75
C ASN A 134 17.67 -1.08 2.22
N GLN A 135 18.59 -0.24 1.78
CA GLN A 135 18.87 -0.08 0.34
C GLN A 135 19.48 -1.33 -0.32
N ARG A 136 20.06 -2.27 0.45
CA ARG A 136 20.52 -3.55 -0.11
C ARG A 136 19.34 -4.47 -0.42
N LEU A 137 18.29 -4.45 0.41
CA LEU A 137 17.04 -5.14 0.14
C LEU A 137 16.35 -4.57 -1.12
N GLN A 138 16.31 -3.25 -1.28
CA GLN A 138 15.82 -2.61 -2.51
C GLN A 138 16.66 -3.02 -3.73
N LYS A 139 17.99 -3.10 -3.56
CA LYS A 139 18.91 -3.51 -4.62
C LYS A 139 18.71 -4.97 -5.04
N MET A 140 18.45 -5.87 -4.09
CA MET A 140 18.11 -7.25 -4.38
C MET A 140 16.88 -7.35 -5.30
N TRP A 141 15.79 -6.63 -4.99
CA TRP A 141 14.62 -6.58 -5.87
C TRP A 141 14.98 -6.02 -7.27
N ILE A 142 15.73 -4.92 -7.35
CA ILE A 142 16.15 -4.33 -8.62
C ILE A 142 16.91 -5.35 -9.48
N ASP A 143 17.81 -6.12 -8.87
CA ASP A 143 18.70 -7.05 -9.58
C ASP A 143 17.98 -8.35 -10.00
N GLU A 144 17.01 -8.81 -9.24
CA GLU A 144 16.39 -10.13 -9.44
C GLU A 144 14.99 -10.06 -10.08
N SER A 145 14.37 -8.88 -10.15
CA SER A 145 12.99 -8.76 -10.62
C SER A 145 12.80 -9.03 -12.13
N ALA A 146 13.82 -8.80 -12.94
CA ALA A 146 13.77 -9.18 -14.37
C ALA A 146 13.65 -10.70 -14.54
N GLU A 147 14.46 -11.45 -13.81
CA GLU A 147 14.46 -12.92 -13.84
C GLU A 147 13.14 -13.49 -13.27
N LEU A 148 12.50 -12.79 -12.33
CA LEU A 148 11.15 -13.14 -11.88
C LEU A 148 10.16 -13.21 -13.06
N ILE A 149 10.19 -12.24 -13.97
CA ILE A 149 9.31 -12.22 -15.16
C ILE A 149 9.64 -13.39 -16.08
N ASP A 150 10.92 -13.66 -16.35
CA ASP A 150 11.35 -14.79 -17.19
C ASP A 150 10.92 -16.14 -16.63
N TRP A 151 10.91 -16.29 -15.30
CA TRP A 151 10.42 -17.49 -14.62
C TRP A 151 8.90 -17.60 -14.65
N LEU A 152 8.19 -16.48 -14.44
CA LEU A 152 6.73 -16.47 -14.32
C LEU A 152 6.02 -16.68 -15.67
N ASP A 153 6.58 -16.11 -16.77
CA ASP A 153 5.97 -16.16 -18.10
C ASP A 153 5.57 -17.57 -18.55
N PRO A 154 6.43 -18.59 -18.56
CA PRO A 154 6.04 -19.91 -19.04
C PRO A 154 4.94 -20.56 -18.18
N ILE A 155 4.84 -20.22 -16.90
CA ILE A 155 3.77 -20.69 -16.00
C ILE A 155 2.44 -20.05 -16.40
N MET A 156 2.45 -18.73 -16.60
CA MET A 156 1.26 -17.98 -16.97
C MET A 156 0.81 -18.28 -18.40
N GLU A 157 1.74 -18.43 -19.35
CA GLU A 157 1.44 -18.81 -20.73
C GLU A 157 0.77 -20.20 -20.81
N ALA A 158 1.22 -21.16 -20.00
CA ALA A 158 0.58 -22.48 -19.91
C ALA A 158 -0.88 -22.41 -19.42
N ALA A 159 -1.21 -21.37 -18.65
CA ALA A 159 -2.57 -21.07 -18.19
C ALA A 159 -3.35 -20.10 -19.11
N ASN A 160 -2.85 -19.84 -20.32
CA ASN A 160 -3.42 -18.92 -21.31
C ASN A 160 -3.43 -17.43 -20.88
N PHE A 161 -2.38 -16.99 -20.21
CA PHE A 161 -2.16 -15.57 -19.92
C PHE A 161 -0.86 -15.11 -20.57
N ALA A 162 -0.87 -13.92 -21.16
CA ALA A 162 0.29 -13.26 -21.75
C ALA A 162 0.66 -12.00 -20.99
N CYS A 163 1.95 -11.80 -20.76
CA CYS A 163 2.47 -10.61 -20.13
C CYS A 163 2.41 -9.40 -21.09
N GLN A 164 2.05 -8.26 -20.55
CA GLN A 164 2.10 -6.96 -21.22
C GLN A 164 2.81 -5.95 -20.32
N LEU A 165 3.80 -5.26 -20.88
CA LEU A 165 4.44 -4.13 -20.24
C LEU A 165 3.61 -2.86 -20.52
N ASP A 166 3.35 -2.07 -19.48
CA ASP A 166 2.89 -0.70 -19.67
C ASP A 166 4.10 0.18 -20.02
N VAL A 167 4.19 0.57 -21.28
CA VAL A 167 5.29 1.38 -21.82
C VAL A 167 5.06 2.88 -21.71
N GLU A 168 3.85 3.31 -21.36
CA GLU A 168 3.57 4.71 -21.16
C GLU A 168 4.21 5.17 -19.86
N MET A 169 5.35 5.80 -19.98
CA MET A 169 5.99 6.57 -18.95
C MET A 169 5.24 7.89 -18.80
N GLY A 170 5.22 8.43 -17.60
CA GLY A 170 4.66 9.76 -17.36
C GLY A 170 5.21 10.79 -18.34
N PRO A 171 4.53 11.94 -18.48
CA PRO A 171 4.96 12.96 -19.43
C PRO A 171 6.43 13.29 -19.24
N GLU A 172 7.16 13.41 -20.35
CA GLU A 172 8.53 13.90 -20.30
C GLU A 172 8.54 15.19 -19.48
N ILE A 173 9.27 15.15 -18.37
CA ILE A 173 9.43 16.30 -17.51
C ILE A 173 10.20 17.31 -18.34
N ASP A 174 9.59 18.48 -18.58
CA ASP A 174 10.34 19.62 -19.05
C ASP A 174 11.49 19.88 -18.05
N PRO A 175 12.75 19.71 -18.44
CA PRO A 175 13.86 19.88 -17.52
C PRO A 175 13.97 21.30 -16.96
N THR A 176 13.19 22.25 -17.48
CA THR A 176 13.04 23.61 -16.94
C THR A 176 11.96 23.72 -15.87
N HIS A 177 11.12 22.67 -15.70
CA HIS A 177 10.06 22.58 -14.69
C HIS A 177 10.20 21.23 -13.98
N GLU A 178 11.09 21.15 -13.00
CA GLU A 178 11.43 19.92 -12.26
C GLU A 178 10.31 19.40 -11.31
N THR A 179 9.07 19.70 -11.57
CA THR A 179 7.94 19.27 -10.73
C THR A 179 7.40 17.89 -11.06
N GLY A 180 7.90 17.25 -12.11
CA GLY A 180 7.42 15.95 -12.54
C GLY A 180 7.91 14.79 -11.67
N CYS A 181 7.08 13.76 -11.54
CA CYS A 181 7.42 12.53 -10.86
C CYS A 181 8.11 11.56 -11.82
N TYR A 182 9.05 10.79 -11.30
CA TYR A 182 9.66 9.70 -12.06
C TYR A 182 8.70 8.52 -12.13
N VAL A 183 8.30 8.15 -13.33
CA VAL A 183 7.40 7.01 -13.62
C VAL A 183 8.09 6.11 -14.63
N PRO A 184 8.80 5.05 -14.19
CA PRO A 184 9.50 4.14 -15.09
C PRO A 184 8.54 3.14 -15.74
N ALA A 185 8.87 2.66 -16.94
CA ALA A 185 8.15 1.58 -17.63
C ALA A 185 8.54 0.22 -17.04
N GLN A 186 7.99 -0.10 -15.87
CA GLN A 186 8.33 -1.32 -15.13
C GLN A 186 7.11 -2.16 -14.73
N GLN A 187 5.92 -1.70 -15.05
CA GLN A 187 4.67 -2.36 -14.69
C GLN A 187 4.34 -3.46 -15.70
N HIS A 188 4.30 -4.69 -15.24
CA HIS A 188 3.90 -5.86 -15.99
C HIS A 188 2.54 -6.35 -15.53
N MET A 189 1.69 -6.74 -16.47
CA MET A 189 0.37 -7.32 -16.20
C MET A 189 0.13 -8.51 -17.10
N TYR A 190 -0.56 -9.51 -16.59
CA TYR A 190 -0.94 -10.70 -17.34
C TYR A 190 -2.41 -10.59 -17.76
N PHE A 191 -2.66 -10.75 -19.06
CA PHE A 191 -4.01 -10.73 -19.63
C PHE A 191 -4.31 -12.08 -20.27
N SER A 192 -5.56 -12.51 -20.14
CA SER A 192 -5.99 -13.74 -20.78
C SER A 192 -5.87 -13.64 -22.31
N THR A 193 -5.36 -14.70 -22.90
CA THR A 193 -5.35 -14.92 -24.36
C THR A 193 -6.64 -15.54 -24.86
N ASP A 194 -7.53 -15.97 -23.95
CA ASP A 194 -8.88 -16.44 -24.27
C ASP A 194 -9.80 -15.24 -24.50
N PRO A 195 -10.37 -15.07 -25.72
CA PRO A 195 -11.23 -13.94 -26.05
C PRO A 195 -12.57 -13.93 -25.28
N ASP A 196 -12.98 -15.06 -24.72
CA ASP A 196 -14.20 -15.17 -23.92
C ASP A 196 -13.97 -14.81 -22.45
N PHE A 197 -12.74 -14.87 -21.97
CA PHE A 197 -12.38 -14.45 -20.61
C PHE A 197 -12.27 -12.92 -20.54
N LYS A 198 -13.00 -12.32 -19.60
CA LYS A 198 -13.02 -10.86 -19.37
C LYS A 198 -12.43 -10.57 -18.00
N GLY A 199 -11.17 -10.12 -17.96
CA GLY A 199 -10.53 -9.75 -16.70
C GLY A 199 -9.01 -9.80 -16.75
N LEU A 200 -8.42 -9.54 -15.60
CA LEU A 200 -7.00 -9.75 -15.33
C LEU A 200 -6.74 -11.20 -14.90
N ASP A 201 -5.48 -11.57 -14.79
CA ASP A 201 -5.06 -12.88 -14.33
C ASP A 201 -5.54 -13.20 -12.90
N ASN A 202 -5.65 -14.50 -12.60
CA ASN A 202 -5.69 -15.01 -11.24
C ASN A 202 -4.39 -15.77 -10.97
N ARG A 203 -3.29 -15.05 -10.88
CA ARG A 203 -1.94 -15.63 -10.79
C ARG A 203 -1.78 -16.56 -9.61
N ASN A 204 -2.36 -16.23 -8.45
CA ASN A 204 -2.21 -17.07 -7.26
C ASN A 204 -2.90 -18.43 -7.43
N GLU A 205 -4.06 -18.49 -8.10
CA GLU A 205 -4.70 -19.78 -8.46
C GLU A 205 -3.88 -20.52 -9.53
N VAL A 206 -3.30 -19.81 -10.50
CA VAL A 206 -2.41 -20.42 -11.50
C VAL A 206 -1.19 -21.03 -10.83
N LEU A 207 -0.56 -20.32 -9.89
CA LEU A 207 0.58 -20.83 -9.13
C LEU A 207 0.17 -22.00 -8.22
N GLN A 208 -1.03 -21.98 -7.62
CA GLN A 208 -1.55 -23.13 -6.87
C GLN A 208 -1.64 -24.38 -7.76
N ALA A 209 -2.32 -24.25 -8.91
CA ALA A 209 -2.45 -25.37 -9.85
C ALA A 209 -1.08 -25.89 -10.33
N TYR A 210 -0.12 -24.99 -10.55
CA TYR A 210 1.25 -25.34 -10.90
C TYR A 210 1.96 -26.13 -9.79
N VAL A 211 1.81 -25.72 -8.53
CA VAL A 211 2.38 -26.43 -7.37
C VAL A 211 1.73 -27.80 -7.20
N GLU A 212 0.40 -27.88 -7.32
CA GLU A 212 -0.35 -29.13 -7.20
C GLU A 212 0.05 -30.15 -8.27
N ASP A 213 0.27 -29.70 -9.50
CA ASP A 213 0.76 -30.58 -10.59
C ASP A 213 2.18 -31.10 -10.32
N LYS A 214 3.07 -30.28 -9.78
CA LYS A 214 4.46 -30.64 -9.55
C LYS A 214 4.74 -31.39 -8.25
N ALA A 215 4.08 -31.01 -7.17
CA ALA A 215 4.40 -31.42 -5.81
C ALA A 215 3.24 -32.07 -5.05
N GLY A 216 2.02 -31.99 -5.57
CA GLY A 216 0.80 -32.53 -4.97
C GLY A 216 -0.01 -31.52 -4.17
N ALA A 217 -1.34 -31.71 -4.17
CA ALA A 217 -2.28 -30.84 -3.46
C ALA A 217 -2.13 -30.92 -1.92
N GLU A 218 -1.55 -32.00 -1.41
CA GLU A 218 -1.27 -32.20 0.02
C GLU A 218 -0.21 -31.23 0.58
N ARG A 219 0.46 -30.48 -0.28
CA ARG A 219 1.37 -29.41 0.13
C ARG A 219 0.64 -28.23 0.76
N PHE A 220 -0.65 -28.05 0.48
CA PHE A 220 -1.47 -26.98 1.02
C PHE A 220 -2.26 -27.43 2.24
N LEU A 221 -2.09 -26.71 3.34
CA LEU A 221 -2.82 -26.83 4.60
C LEU A 221 -3.79 -25.65 4.71
N TRP A 222 -5.00 -25.84 4.18
CA TRP A 222 -6.06 -24.84 4.21
C TRP A 222 -6.80 -24.81 5.55
N ASN A 223 -7.30 -23.64 5.96
CA ASN A 223 -7.95 -23.40 7.25
C ASN A 223 -7.03 -23.68 8.45
N TYR A 224 -5.75 -23.33 8.30
CA TYR A 224 -4.74 -23.34 9.35
C TYR A 224 -4.46 -21.90 9.79
N ASP A 225 -5.14 -21.41 10.84
CA ASP A 225 -4.96 -20.05 11.36
C ASP A 225 -3.74 -20.03 12.30
N LEU A 226 -2.77 -19.17 12.03
CA LEU A 226 -1.53 -19.07 12.79
C LEU A 226 -1.82 -18.57 14.21
N VAL A 227 -1.46 -19.38 15.22
CA VAL A 227 -1.53 -19.04 16.64
C VAL A 227 -0.21 -18.40 17.10
N LYS A 228 0.91 -19.09 16.89
CA LYS A 228 2.26 -18.64 17.29
C LYS A 228 3.35 -19.41 16.56
N LEU A 229 4.59 -18.93 16.65
CA LEU A 229 5.78 -19.68 16.24
C LEU A 229 6.26 -20.61 17.35
N VAL A 230 6.84 -21.74 17.00
CA VAL A 230 7.62 -22.59 17.91
C VAL A 230 9.05 -22.07 17.91
N HIS A 231 9.48 -21.50 19.03
CA HIS A 231 10.79 -20.85 19.12
C HIS A 231 11.47 -21.08 20.48
N ALA A 232 12.78 -21.10 20.47
CA ALA A 232 13.62 -21.12 21.67
C ALA A 232 15.04 -20.63 21.35
N ASP A 233 15.68 -19.95 22.28
CA ASP A 233 17.09 -19.54 22.20
C ASP A 233 17.48 -18.78 20.91
N GLY A 234 16.57 -17.93 20.38
CA GLY A 234 16.81 -17.14 19.17
C GLY A 234 16.66 -17.94 17.87
N LYS A 235 16.01 -19.10 17.92
CA LYS A 235 15.73 -19.96 16.79
C LYS A 235 14.25 -20.28 16.69
N VAL A 236 13.71 -20.28 15.48
CA VAL A 236 12.36 -20.76 15.14
C VAL A 236 12.48 -22.15 14.51
N THR A 237 11.61 -23.08 14.94
CA THR A 237 11.60 -24.47 14.53
C THR A 237 10.24 -24.97 14.08
N GLY A 238 9.28 -24.06 13.84
CA GLY A 238 7.94 -24.40 13.36
C GLY A 238 6.90 -23.37 13.79
N ALA A 239 5.63 -23.75 13.67
CA ALA A 239 4.49 -22.94 14.09
C ALA A 239 3.35 -23.82 14.60
N ILE A 240 2.45 -23.21 15.38
CA ILE A 240 1.21 -23.81 15.86
C ILE A 240 0.04 -23.10 15.18
N PHE A 241 -0.93 -23.87 14.72
CA PHE A 241 -2.12 -23.41 14.01
C PHE A 241 -3.36 -23.90 14.71
N GLU A 242 -4.37 -23.05 14.77
CA GLU A 242 -5.73 -23.45 15.12
C GLU A 242 -6.44 -23.99 13.87
N THR A 243 -7.11 -25.14 14.03
CA THR A 243 -7.92 -25.79 12.99
C THR A 243 -9.26 -26.26 13.57
N GLU A 244 -10.19 -26.69 12.72
CA GLU A 244 -11.46 -27.28 13.19
C GLU A 244 -11.29 -28.50 14.10
N SER A 245 -10.17 -29.21 13.99
CA SER A 245 -9.85 -30.42 14.78
C SER A 245 -9.00 -30.15 16.02
N GLY A 246 -8.70 -28.89 16.33
CA GLY A 246 -7.80 -28.47 17.42
C GLY A 246 -6.48 -27.93 16.91
N ASN A 247 -5.52 -27.70 17.82
CA ASN A 247 -4.22 -27.15 17.46
C ASN A 247 -3.37 -28.19 16.74
N VAL A 248 -2.74 -27.78 15.63
CA VAL A 248 -1.77 -28.58 14.87
C VAL A 248 -0.43 -27.88 14.91
N GLN A 249 0.62 -28.59 15.28
CA GLN A 249 1.98 -28.11 15.20
C GLN A 249 2.64 -28.58 13.89
N VAL A 250 3.31 -27.66 13.20
CA VAL A 250 4.15 -27.99 12.04
C VAL A 250 5.60 -27.68 12.42
N ASN A 251 6.44 -28.72 12.51
CA ASN A 251 7.87 -28.58 12.71
C ASN A 251 8.56 -28.31 11.36
N ALA A 252 9.48 -27.35 11.32
CA ALA A 252 10.22 -27.00 10.12
C ALA A 252 11.62 -26.52 10.45
N THR A 253 12.57 -26.75 9.52
CA THR A 253 13.93 -26.20 9.64
C THR A 253 13.92 -24.68 9.39
N ASN A 254 13.07 -24.23 8.45
CA ASN A 254 12.91 -22.83 8.09
C ASN A 254 11.43 -22.47 7.98
N VAL A 255 11.07 -21.27 8.38
CA VAL A 255 9.71 -20.73 8.34
C VAL A 255 9.74 -19.40 7.58
N ILE A 256 8.89 -19.26 6.57
CA ILE A 256 8.64 -18.00 5.85
C ILE A 256 7.29 -17.45 6.29
N LEU A 257 7.27 -16.24 6.86
CA LEU A 257 6.06 -15.48 7.13
C LEU A 257 5.69 -14.67 5.87
N ALA A 258 4.60 -15.05 5.22
CA ALA A 258 4.03 -14.39 4.05
C ALA A 258 2.56 -13.96 4.31
N THR A 259 2.25 -13.60 5.55
CA THR A 259 0.89 -13.42 6.09
C THR A 259 0.27 -12.05 5.79
N GLY A 260 0.92 -11.22 4.99
CA GLY A 260 0.46 -9.86 4.71
C GLY A 260 0.68 -8.89 5.89
N GLY A 261 0.14 -7.68 5.77
CA GLY A 261 0.19 -6.64 6.79
C GLY A 261 -0.90 -6.76 7.85
N TYR A 262 -1.37 -5.60 8.35
CA TYR A 262 -2.37 -5.56 9.43
C TYR A 262 -3.58 -4.61 9.18
N PRO A 263 -3.97 -4.28 7.93
CA PRO A 263 -5.07 -3.34 7.68
C PRO A 263 -6.44 -3.83 8.18
N GLY A 264 -6.61 -5.13 8.38
CA GLY A 264 -7.81 -5.74 8.94
C GLY A 264 -7.83 -5.81 10.48
N ASN A 265 -6.84 -5.23 11.16
CA ASN A 265 -6.75 -5.20 12.62
C ASN A 265 -6.86 -3.75 13.13
N PRO A 266 -8.05 -3.30 13.60
CA PRO A 266 -8.25 -1.93 14.03
C PRO A 266 -7.34 -1.49 15.19
N ASP A 267 -7.01 -2.39 16.12
CA ASP A 267 -6.17 -2.07 17.26
C ASP A 267 -4.72 -1.82 16.83
N MET A 268 -4.18 -2.66 15.94
CA MET A 268 -2.86 -2.44 15.35
C MET A 268 -2.85 -1.16 14.50
N MET A 269 -3.85 -0.96 13.65
CA MET A 269 -3.96 0.24 12.81
C MET A 269 -4.00 1.51 13.65
N GLN A 270 -4.80 1.53 14.71
CA GLN A 270 -4.91 2.70 15.59
C GLN A 270 -3.61 2.99 16.35
N ALA A 271 -2.89 1.93 16.75
CA ALA A 271 -1.64 2.05 17.50
C ALA A 271 -0.42 2.37 16.63
N LEU A 272 -0.31 1.73 15.46
CA LEU A 272 0.89 1.77 14.63
C LEU A 272 0.76 2.75 13.45
N SER A 273 -0.42 2.88 12.87
CA SER A 273 -0.66 3.71 11.67
C SER A 273 -1.84 4.71 11.84
N PRO A 274 -1.86 5.52 12.92
CA PRO A 274 -2.99 6.42 13.21
C PRO A 274 -3.19 7.48 12.13
N MET A 275 -2.14 7.87 11.40
CA MET A 275 -2.24 8.80 10.26
C MET A 275 -3.06 8.19 9.12
N ALA A 276 -2.84 6.92 8.78
CA ALA A 276 -3.63 6.25 7.76
C ALA A 276 -5.09 6.13 8.18
N VAL A 277 -5.36 5.78 9.45
CA VAL A 277 -6.74 5.76 9.98
C VAL A 277 -7.39 7.12 9.82
N ALA A 278 -6.71 8.21 10.23
CA ALA A 278 -7.24 9.57 10.15
C ALA A 278 -7.42 10.09 8.71
N SER A 279 -6.73 9.51 7.74
CA SER A 279 -6.74 9.96 6.34
C SER A 279 -7.62 9.11 5.41
N CYS A 280 -8.13 7.96 5.88
CA CYS A 280 -8.87 7.02 5.05
C CYS A 280 -10.35 6.96 5.41
N THR A 281 -11.17 6.71 4.38
CA THR A 281 -12.60 6.41 4.52
C THR A 281 -12.91 4.94 4.27
N ALA A 282 -12.00 4.18 3.64
CA ALA A 282 -12.21 2.78 3.31
C ALA A 282 -10.90 1.96 3.36
N CYS A 283 -11.03 0.65 3.51
CA CYS A 283 -9.98 -0.34 3.25
C CYS A 283 -10.40 -1.21 2.06
N SER A 284 -9.52 -1.39 1.08
CA SER A 284 -9.93 -1.94 -0.22
C SER A 284 -9.50 -3.37 -0.46
N TYR A 285 -8.22 -3.71 -0.27
CA TYR A 285 -7.69 -4.98 -0.79
C TYR A 285 -7.45 -6.05 0.27
N SER A 286 -7.01 -5.66 1.45
CA SER A 286 -6.50 -6.62 2.44
C SER A 286 -7.20 -6.53 3.80
N PRO A 287 -8.56 -6.49 3.88
CA PRO A 287 -9.25 -6.47 5.17
C PRO A 287 -9.08 -7.80 5.93
N LYS A 288 -8.61 -8.86 5.27
CA LYS A 288 -8.30 -10.17 5.87
C LYS A 288 -6.94 -10.19 6.58
N ASP A 289 -6.02 -9.30 6.21
CA ASP A 289 -4.67 -9.22 6.80
C ASP A 289 -4.76 -8.63 8.21
N ARG A 290 -4.54 -9.47 9.21
CA ARG A 290 -4.78 -9.15 10.64
C ARG A 290 -3.50 -9.01 11.47
N GLY A 291 -2.32 -9.09 10.80
CA GLY A 291 -1.02 -8.94 11.45
C GLY A 291 -0.56 -10.15 12.27
N GLN A 292 -1.13 -11.35 12.06
CA GLN A 292 -0.77 -12.52 12.86
C GLN A 292 0.70 -12.88 12.75
N GLY A 293 1.28 -12.90 11.54
CA GLY A 293 2.70 -13.22 11.37
C GLY A 293 3.60 -12.17 12.02
N ILE A 294 3.21 -10.89 11.95
CA ILE A 294 3.95 -9.81 12.62
C ILE A 294 3.93 -10.03 14.14
N LYS A 295 2.77 -10.29 14.73
CA LYS A 295 2.65 -10.58 16.17
C LYS A 295 3.44 -11.81 16.56
N ALA A 296 3.34 -12.90 15.80
CA ALA A 296 4.06 -14.13 16.05
C ALA A 296 5.59 -13.94 16.00
N GLY A 297 6.07 -13.14 15.03
CA GLY A 297 7.48 -12.76 14.96
C GLY A 297 7.94 -11.93 16.15
N LEU A 298 7.13 -10.96 16.59
CA LEU A 298 7.44 -10.12 17.76
C LEU A 298 7.50 -10.93 19.06
N TRP A 299 6.60 -11.89 19.26
CA TRP A 299 6.67 -12.81 20.40
C TRP A 299 7.92 -13.71 20.35
N ALA A 300 8.39 -14.06 19.15
CA ALA A 300 9.64 -14.79 18.98
C ALA A 300 10.91 -13.91 19.12
N GLY A 301 10.76 -12.64 19.50
CA GLY A 301 11.86 -11.70 19.76
C GLY A 301 12.28 -10.85 18.56
N ALA A 302 11.49 -10.80 17.51
CA ALA A 302 11.75 -9.93 16.36
C ALA A 302 11.58 -8.45 16.70
N SER A 303 12.19 -7.59 15.87
CA SER A 303 11.83 -6.17 15.77
C SER A 303 10.95 -5.93 14.55
N MET A 304 10.25 -4.79 14.52
CA MET A 304 9.51 -4.30 13.35
C MET A 304 9.94 -2.87 13.02
N ASP A 305 9.52 -2.37 11.88
CA ASP A 305 9.75 -0.97 11.48
C ASP A 305 9.12 -0.03 12.51
N ILE A 306 9.81 1.10 12.78
CA ILE A 306 9.37 2.07 13.79
C ILE A 306 8.24 2.95 13.25
N GLU A 307 8.27 3.25 11.97
CA GLU A 307 7.28 4.11 11.31
C GLU A 307 6.38 3.26 10.41
N ALA A 308 5.09 3.59 10.41
CA ALA A 308 4.13 2.95 9.51
C ALA A 308 4.42 3.31 8.04
N ALA A 309 4.21 2.34 7.17
CA ALA A 309 4.26 2.50 5.72
C ALA A 309 2.93 2.07 5.08
N PRO A 310 1.84 2.82 5.31
CA PRO A 310 0.55 2.48 4.72
C PRO A 310 0.56 2.78 3.22
N MET A 311 -0.02 1.87 2.44
CA MET A 311 -0.34 2.12 1.03
C MET A 311 -1.73 2.74 0.95
N VAL A 312 -1.80 4.04 0.69
CA VAL A 312 -3.05 4.81 0.70
C VAL A 312 -3.26 5.47 -0.66
N PHE A 313 -4.44 5.30 -1.23
CA PHE A 313 -4.84 5.94 -2.48
C PHE A 313 -5.99 6.92 -2.26
N ASN A 314 -6.03 7.98 -3.04
CA ASN A 314 -7.05 9.05 -2.98
C ASN A 314 -8.35 8.65 -3.70
N ARG A 315 -8.91 7.45 -3.43
CA ARG A 315 -10.02 6.82 -4.16
C ARG A 315 -11.22 6.43 -3.31
N GLY A 316 -11.20 6.79 -2.04
CA GLY A 316 -12.29 6.48 -1.11
C GLY A 316 -13.50 7.39 -1.31
N LEU A 317 -14.39 7.04 -2.24
CA LEU A 317 -15.60 7.81 -2.55
C LEU A 317 -16.62 7.71 -1.41
N VAL A 318 -17.15 8.84 -0.96
CA VAL A 318 -18.08 8.91 0.17
C VAL A 318 -19.23 9.90 -0.06
N ALA A 319 -20.33 9.69 0.65
CA ALA A 319 -21.43 10.65 0.70
C ALA A 319 -21.03 11.95 1.44
N PRO A 320 -21.69 13.08 1.15
CA PRO A 320 -21.52 14.29 1.93
C PRO A 320 -21.72 14.05 3.44
N GLY A 321 -20.87 14.64 4.26
CA GLY A 321 -20.94 14.53 5.73
C GLY A 321 -20.20 13.32 6.32
N VAL A 322 -19.70 12.40 5.51
CA VAL A 322 -18.82 11.30 5.97
C VAL A 322 -17.42 11.88 6.24
N ALA A 323 -16.83 11.50 7.36
CA ALA A 323 -15.46 11.84 7.75
C ALA A 323 -14.51 10.65 7.58
N CYS A 324 -13.22 10.90 7.44
CA CYS A 324 -12.20 9.87 7.57
C CYS A 324 -12.19 9.25 8.97
N GLY A 325 -11.57 8.09 9.09
CA GLY A 325 -11.42 7.36 10.36
C GLY A 325 -12.44 6.26 10.58
N TYR A 326 -12.29 5.60 11.72
CA TYR A 326 -13.16 4.51 12.15
C TYR A 326 -14.48 4.99 12.77
N ASP A 327 -15.50 4.20 12.61
CA ASP A 327 -16.73 4.26 13.40
C ASP A 327 -16.53 3.64 14.79
N GLU A 328 -17.60 3.57 15.58
CA GLU A 328 -17.59 2.98 16.94
C GLU A 328 -17.27 1.47 16.97
N LYS A 329 -17.30 0.81 15.81
CA LYS A 329 -17.03 -0.63 15.67
C LYS A 329 -15.60 -0.90 15.16
N GLY A 330 -14.78 0.14 14.97
CA GLY A 330 -13.45 0.01 14.40
C GLY A 330 -13.42 -0.23 12.89
N MET A 331 -14.51 0.15 12.17
CA MET A 331 -14.59 0.03 10.73
C MET A 331 -14.49 1.40 10.06
N PHE A 332 -13.86 1.49 8.90
CA PHE A 332 -13.92 2.70 8.10
C PHE A 332 -15.35 3.07 7.74
N ARG A 333 -15.65 4.38 7.71
CA ARG A 333 -17.02 4.90 7.56
C ARG A 333 -17.55 4.85 6.13
N GLY A 334 -16.68 4.73 5.13
CA GLY A 334 -17.04 4.61 3.71
C GLY A 334 -17.02 3.16 3.25
N THR A 335 -17.71 2.89 2.16
CA THR A 335 -17.84 1.54 1.57
C THR A 335 -17.20 1.41 0.18
N VAL A 336 -16.87 2.53 -0.48
CA VAL A 336 -16.26 2.54 -1.81
C VAL A 336 -14.79 2.92 -1.70
N GLY A 337 -13.91 1.94 -1.85
CA GLY A 337 -12.47 2.12 -1.71
C GLY A 337 -11.71 2.31 -3.04
N GLN A 338 -12.33 2.05 -4.20
CA GLN A 338 -11.63 2.06 -5.49
C GLN A 338 -12.42 2.81 -6.58
N PHE A 339 -12.68 4.09 -6.36
CA PHE A 339 -13.18 4.94 -7.43
C PHE A 339 -12.00 5.66 -8.11
N ASN A 340 -11.46 5.06 -9.16
CA ASN A 340 -10.21 5.46 -9.82
C ASN A 340 -10.18 6.92 -10.30
N ALA A 341 -11.34 7.51 -10.64
CA ALA A 341 -11.44 8.92 -11.01
C ALA A 341 -10.89 9.87 -9.93
N GLY A 342 -10.95 9.47 -8.63
CA GLY A 342 -10.43 10.25 -7.51
C GLY A 342 -8.93 10.58 -7.61
N SER A 343 -8.17 9.72 -8.30
CA SER A 343 -6.73 9.94 -8.53
C SER A 343 -6.42 10.91 -9.69
N GLN A 344 -7.43 11.36 -10.43
CA GLN A 344 -7.21 12.35 -11.47
C GLN A 344 -6.95 13.74 -10.85
N PRO A 345 -6.10 14.56 -11.47
CA PRO A 345 -5.69 15.87 -10.94
C PRO A 345 -6.73 16.97 -11.18
N PHE A 346 -8.03 16.67 -11.11
CA PHE A 346 -9.07 17.68 -11.10
C PHE A 346 -9.00 18.56 -9.85
N MET A 347 -9.62 19.73 -9.90
CA MET A 347 -9.69 20.64 -8.75
C MET A 347 -10.23 19.90 -7.50
N LYS A 348 -9.53 20.05 -6.40
CA LYS A 348 -9.91 19.49 -5.09
C LYS A 348 -10.03 20.59 -4.06
N VAL A 349 -11.14 20.61 -3.33
CA VAL A 349 -11.44 21.61 -2.31
C VAL A 349 -11.75 20.96 -0.96
N ALA A 350 -11.33 21.59 0.12
CA ALA A 350 -11.70 21.20 1.47
C ALA A 350 -13.13 21.65 1.81
N LYS A 351 -13.62 21.34 3.01
CA LYS A 351 -14.98 21.69 3.47
C LYS A 351 -15.24 23.21 3.57
N ASP A 352 -14.20 24.02 3.59
CA ASP A 352 -14.31 25.47 3.54
C ASP A 352 -14.47 26.04 2.12
N GLY A 353 -14.53 25.16 1.11
CA GLY A 353 -14.71 25.50 -0.30
C GLY A 353 -13.43 25.98 -1.00
N ARG A 354 -12.25 25.80 -0.41
CA ARG A 354 -10.97 26.27 -0.97
C ARG A 354 -10.08 25.12 -1.36
N ARG A 355 -9.29 25.30 -2.41
CA ARG A 355 -8.15 24.44 -2.74
C ARG A 355 -7.13 24.48 -1.60
N PHE A 356 -6.38 23.40 -1.42
CA PHE A 356 -5.45 23.26 -0.31
C PHE A 356 -4.08 22.69 -0.72
N MET A 357 -3.92 22.34 -2.00
CA MET A 357 -2.69 21.72 -2.50
C MET A 357 -2.63 21.72 -4.03
N ASN A 358 -1.46 21.34 -4.58
CA ASN A 358 -1.33 20.89 -5.97
C ASN A 358 -1.94 19.49 -6.11
N GLU A 359 -2.98 19.34 -6.92
CA GLU A 359 -3.71 18.09 -7.10
C GLU A 359 -2.97 17.06 -7.97
N ALA A 360 -1.84 17.45 -8.56
CA ALA A 360 -1.01 16.61 -9.41
C ALA A 360 0.10 15.86 -8.65
N CYS A 361 -0.03 15.73 -7.33
CA CYS A 361 0.91 15.01 -6.46
C CYS A 361 0.62 13.50 -6.41
N PRO A 362 1.53 12.69 -5.82
CA PRO A 362 1.26 11.30 -5.46
C PRO A 362 -0.04 11.13 -4.67
N TYR A 363 -0.68 9.98 -4.81
CA TYR A 363 -2.05 9.74 -4.33
C TYR A 363 -2.21 9.88 -2.82
N ASP A 364 -1.27 9.34 -2.06
CA ASP A 364 -1.23 9.41 -0.61
C ASP A 364 -1.01 10.83 -0.10
N PHE A 365 -0.25 11.65 -0.84
CA PHE A 365 0.01 13.05 -0.47
C PHE A 365 -1.29 13.86 -0.45
N THR A 366 -2.24 13.60 -1.38
CA THR A 366 -3.58 14.19 -1.31
C THR A 366 -4.28 13.85 0.00
N CYS A 367 -4.24 12.58 0.41
CA CYS A 367 -4.89 12.09 1.62
C CYS A 367 -4.28 12.72 2.88
N PHE A 368 -2.95 12.78 2.95
CA PHE A 368 -2.24 13.37 4.09
C PHE A 368 -2.39 14.90 4.15
N ALA A 369 -2.44 15.59 3.00
CA ALA A 369 -2.74 17.03 2.97
C ALA A 369 -4.17 17.30 3.44
N ALA A 370 -5.15 16.51 2.97
CA ALA A 370 -6.55 16.66 3.36
C ALA A 370 -6.78 16.43 4.86
N GLN A 371 -5.99 15.58 5.50
CA GLN A 371 -6.05 15.32 6.94
C GLN A 371 -5.79 16.58 7.78
N GLN A 372 -5.11 17.61 7.24
CA GLN A 372 -4.93 18.90 7.90
C GLN A 372 -6.20 19.77 7.89
N HIS A 373 -7.26 19.33 7.23
CA HIS A 373 -8.55 20.01 7.09
C HIS A 373 -9.67 19.23 7.79
N ALA A 374 -10.84 19.88 7.93
CA ALA A 374 -11.96 19.29 8.64
C ALA A 374 -12.37 17.93 8.04
N ASP A 375 -12.47 16.93 8.91
CA ASP A 375 -12.87 15.55 8.61
C ASP A 375 -11.92 14.75 7.70
N GLY A 376 -10.80 15.32 7.24
CA GLY A 376 -9.82 14.67 6.39
C GLY A 376 -10.31 14.33 4.97
N VAL A 377 -11.41 14.94 4.52
CA VAL A 377 -12.05 14.69 3.22
C VAL A 377 -11.95 15.91 2.31
N TRP A 378 -12.08 15.68 1.01
CA TRP A 378 -12.11 16.74 -0.01
C TRP A 378 -13.20 16.46 -1.05
N ALA A 379 -13.73 17.53 -1.66
CA ALA A 379 -14.57 17.40 -2.84
C ALA A 379 -13.71 17.59 -4.10
N MET A 380 -13.86 16.68 -5.07
CA MET A 380 -13.28 16.79 -6.41
C MET A 380 -14.33 17.31 -7.39
N ILE A 381 -13.95 18.29 -8.21
CA ILE A 381 -14.85 19.02 -9.11
C ILE A 381 -14.32 18.92 -10.55
N PHE A 382 -15.20 18.59 -11.48
CA PHE A 382 -14.93 18.60 -12.93
C PHE A 382 -16.20 18.92 -13.73
N ASP A 383 -16.06 19.09 -15.03
CA ASP A 383 -17.16 19.41 -15.91
C ASP A 383 -17.37 18.38 -17.04
N ALA A 384 -18.21 18.69 -18.00
CA ALA A 384 -18.53 17.80 -19.13
C ALA A 384 -17.31 17.41 -19.99
N ASN A 385 -16.20 18.15 -19.91
CA ASN A 385 -14.98 17.92 -20.67
C ASN A 385 -14.07 16.84 -20.06
N MET A 386 -14.48 16.18 -18.97
CA MET A 386 -13.69 15.20 -18.24
C MET A 386 -12.92 14.22 -19.13
N ALA A 387 -13.55 13.66 -20.17
CA ALA A 387 -12.93 12.66 -21.04
C ALA A 387 -11.74 13.24 -21.84
N GLU A 388 -11.81 14.49 -22.26
CA GLU A 388 -10.72 15.16 -22.98
C GLU A 388 -9.61 15.62 -22.02
N ASP A 389 -9.98 16.11 -20.84
CA ASP A 389 -9.03 16.51 -19.82
C ASP A 389 -8.17 15.34 -19.33
N VAL A 390 -8.79 14.19 -19.07
CA VAL A 390 -8.09 12.98 -18.59
C VAL A 390 -7.05 12.50 -19.61
N LYS A 391 -7.31 12.61 -20.92
CA LYS A 391 -6.31 12.30 -21.95
C LYS A 391 -5.10 13.23 -21.87
N ARG A 392 -5.35 14.54 -21.64
CA ARG A 392 -4.31 15.56 -21.56
C ARG A 392 -3.48 15.46 -20.28
N PHE A 393 -4.06 15.02 -19.17
CA PHE A 393 -3.38 14.91 -17.88
C PHE A 393 -2.23 13.92 -17.86
N ALA A 394 -2.25 12.93 -18.76
CA ALA A 394 -1.24 11.87 -18.83
C ALA A 394 -1.00 11.26 -17.45
N THR A 395 -2.08 10.84 -16.77
CA THR A 395 -2.02 10.19 -15.46
C THR A 395 -1.65 8.74 -15.63
N ASP A 396 -0.63 8.30 -14.93
CA ASP A 396 -0.06 6.97 -15.02
C ASP A 396 -0.53 6.03 -13.91
N GLY A 397 -0.05 4.80 -14.00
CA GLY A 397 -0.34 3.77 -13.04
C GLY A 397 -1.76 3.25 -13.12
N CYS A 398 -2.23 2.66 -12.04
CA CYS A 398 -3.58 2.10 -12.00
C CYS A 398 -4.69 3.16 -12.16
N SER A 399 -4.38 4.45 -12.03
CA SER A 399 -5.32 5.56 -12.32
C SER A 399 -5.60 5.75 -13.80
N LYS A 400 -4.76 5.21 -14.68
CA LYS A 400 -4.99 5.11 -16.13
C LYS A 400 -6.28 4.35 -16.47
N MET A 401 -6.80 3.54 -15.57
CA MET A 401 -8.12 2.89 -15.74
C MET A 401 -9.25 3.90 -15.98
N THR A 402 -9.14 5.12 -15.48
CA THR A 402 -10.09 6.22 -15.77
C THR A 402 -10.07 6.58 -17.26
N GLN A 403 -8.89 6.68 -17.87
CA GLN A 403 -8.74 6.93 -19.31
C GLN A 403 -9.35 5.80 -20.12
N THR A 404 -9.09 4.54 -19.76
CA THR A 404 -9.64 3.37 -20.41
C THR A 404 -11.17 3.34 -20.31
N THR A 405 -11.74 3.70 -19.16
CA THR A 405 -13.19 3.79 -18.96
C THR A 405 -13.80 4.85 -19.86
N LEU A 406 -13.26 6.07 -19.86
CA LEU A 406 -13.78 7.19 -20.64
C LEU A 406 -13.48 7.06 -22.14
N ALA A 407 -12.45 6.31 -22.54
CA ALA A 407 -12.25 5.97 -23.95
C ALA A 407 -13.35 5.08 -24.52
N LYS A 408 -13.94 4.21 -23.67
CA LYS A 408 -15.08 3.34 -24.05
C LYS A 408 -16.42 4.04 -23.90
N THR A 409 -16.57 4.87 -22.86
CA THR A 409 -17.80 5.58 -22.50
C THR A 409 -17.46 7.05 -22.18
N PRO A 410 -17.38 7.93 -23.21
CA PRO A 410 -16.89 9.30 -23.02
C PRO A 410 -17.79 10.22 -22.18
N ASP A 411 -19.09 9.94 -22.07
CA ASP A 411 -19.99 10.70 -21.19
C ASP A 411 -19.78 10.28 -19.73
N PRO A 412 -19.31 11.16 -18.84
CA PRO A 412 -19.13 10.83 -17.43
C PRO A 412 -20.42 10.39 -16.73
N ALA A 413 -21.59 10.88 -17.19
CA ALA A 413 -22.87 10.49 -16.61
C ALA A 413 -23.22 9.03 -16.94
N GLU A 414 -22.81 8.53 -18.09
CA GLU A 414 -22.99 7.14 -18.49
C GLU A 414 -21.90 6.26 -17.85
N ALA A 415 -20.64 6.71 -17.90
CA ALA A 415 -19.50 5.97 -17.36
C ALA A 415 -19.62 5.70 -15.87
N TYR A 416 -20.21 6.62 -15.12
CA TYR A 416 -20.34 6.59 -13.66
C TYR A 416 -21.80 6.62 -13.18
N ALA A 417 -22.71 6.04 -13.98
CA ALA A 417 -24.15 6.04 -13.69
C ALA A 417 -24.48 5.45 -12.32
N GLN A 418 -23.78 4.38 -11.90
CA GLN A 418 -23.99 3.76 -10.61
C GLN A 418 -23.67 4.69 -9.46
N GLN A 419 -22.54 5.43 -9.52
CA GLN A 419 -22.14 6.39 -8.46
C GLN A 419 -23.09 7.58 -8.37
N ILE A 420 -23.71 7.94 -9.50
CA ILE A 420 -24.78 8.97 -9.53
C ILE A 420 -26.07 8.43 -8.90
N GLU A 421 -26.46 7.21 -9.24
CA GLU A 421 -27.66 6.54 -8.67
C GLU A 421 -27.51 6.34 -7.15
N ASP A 422 -26.32 5.97 -6.70
CA ASP A 422 -25.98 5.80 -5.28
C ASP A 422 -25.92 7.14 -4.51
N GLY A 423 -26.00 8.29 -5.19
CA GLY A 423 -25.91 9.62 -4.59
C GLY A 423 -24.52 9.99 -4.06
N LEU A 424 -23.48 9.40 -4.63
CA LEU A 424 -22.07 9.64 -4.28
C LEU A 424 -21.38 10.59 -5.26
N LEU A 425 -21.77 10.57 -6.55
CA LEU A 425 -21.36 11.54 -7.57
C LEU A 425 -22.57 12.39 -7.97
N PHE A 426 -22.45 13.70 -7.88
CA PHE A 426 -23.50 14.64 -8.24
C PHE A 426 -23.28 15.16 -9.65
N LYS A 427 -24.37 15.27 -10.45
CA LYS A 427 -24.42 15.87 -11.76
C LYS A 427 -25.43 17.02 -11.72
N CYS A 428 -25.00 18.25 -12.02
CA CYS A 428 -25.80 19.45 -11.91
C CYS A 428 -25.63 20.36 -13.13
N ASP A 429 -26.66 21.16 -13.44
CA ASP A 429 -26.60 22.11 -14.57
C ASP A 429 -25.90 23.42 -14.18
N THR A 430 -25.77 23.72 -12.89
CA THR A 430 -25.10 24.92 -12.40
C THR A 430 -24.13 24.59 -11.26
N LEU A 431 -23.10 25.41 -11.10
CA LEU A 431 -22.16 25.31 -9.97
C LEU A 431 -22.83 25.63 -8.62
N ASP A 432 -23.84 26.52 -8.63
CA ASP A 432 -24.61 26.84 -7.42
C ASP A 432 -25.40 25.62 -6.91
N GLU A 433 -26.06 24.89 -7.82
CA GLU A 433 -26.74 23.64 -7.49
C GLU A 433 -25.74 22.56 -7.03
N LEU A 434 -24.57 22.46 -7.68
CA LEU A 434 -23.53 21.50 -7.30
C LEU A 434 -23.02 21.81 -5.89
N ALA A 435 -22.80 23.07 -5.56
CA ALA A 435 -22.40 23.50 -4.21
C ALA A 435 -23.41 23.05 -3.16
N ASP A 436 -24.73 23.21 -3.43
CA ASP A 436 -25.79 22.76 -2.51
C ASP A 436 -25.81 21.24 -2.37
N LYS A 437 -25.63 20.48 -3.46
CA LYS A 437 -25.57 19.01 -3.43
C LYS A 437 -24.36 18.49 -2.65
N LEU A 438 -23.22 19.16 -2.75
CA LEU A 438 -22.02 18.85 -1.99
C LEU A 438 -22.13 19.28 -0.51
N GLY A 439 -23.15 20.09 -0.15
CA GLY A 439 -23.39 20.54 1.21
C GLY A 439 -22.56 21.76 1.60
N PHE A 440 -22.07 22.55 0.63
CA PHE A 440 -21.47 23.85 0.92
C PHE A 440 -22.56 24.87 1.27
N GLU A 441 -22.40 25.55 2.41
CA GLU A 441 -23.34 26.57 2.91
C GLU A 441 -22.61 27.86 3.29
N GLY A 442 -23.32 29.00 3.28
CA GLY A 442 -22.82 30.31 3.75
C GLY A 442 -21.48 30.70 3.13
N ASP A 443 -20.49 30.98 3.98
CA ASP A 443 -19.16 31.42 3.55
C ASP A 443 -18.41 30.34 2.75
N ALA A 444 -18.61 29.05 3.05
CA ALA A 444 -17.98 27.96 2.33
C ALA A 444 -18.51 27.85 0.89
N LYS A 445 -19.83 28.03 0.68
CA LYS A 445 -20.42 28.09 -0.66
C LYS A 445 -19.89 29.29 -1.46
N THR A 446 -19.82 30.45 -0.82
CA THR A 446 -19.26 31.65 -1.45
C THR A 446 -17.80 31.47 -1.83
N ALA A 447 -17.01 30.86 -0.94
CA ALA A 447 -15.60 30.53 -1.20
C ALA A 447 -15.44 29.53 -2.34
N PHE A 448 -16.26 28.47 -2.37
CA PHE A 448 -16.24 27.47 -3.43
C PHE A 448 -16.48 28.06 -4.82
N LEU A 449 -17.51 28.90 -4.97
CA LEU A 449 -17.81 29.54 -6.26
C LEU A 449 -16.66 30.48 -6.69
N ALA A 450 -16.10 31.25 -5.75
CA ALA A 450 -14.96 32.10 -6.03
C ALA A 450 -13.69 31.31 -6.37
N GLU A 451 -13.50 30.14 -5.74
CA GLU A 451 -12.37 29.26 -6.02
C GLU A 451 -12.45 28.64 -7.42
N VAL A 452 -13.65 28.25 -7.89
CA VAL A 452 -13.86 27.80 -9.27
C VAL A 452 -13.51 28.90 -10.27
N ASP A 453 -13.96 30.14 -10.03
CA ASP A 453 -13.64 31.28 -10.89
C ASP A 453 -12.12 31.55 -10.92
N ARG A 454 -11.46 31.48 -9.76
CA ARG A 454 -10.01 31.64 -9.64
C ARG A 454 -9.26 30.54 -10.38
N TYR A 455 -9.66 29.27 -10.20
CA TYR A 455 -9.06 28.11 -10.86
C TYR A 455 -9.21 28.18 -12.39
N ASN A 456 -10.36 28.63 -12.88
CA ASN A 456 -10.58 28.92 -14.29
C ASN A 456 -9.61 30.00 -14.81
N GLY A 457 -9.29 31.00 -14.00
CA GLY A 457 -8.28 32.01 -14.32
C GLY A 457 -6.87 31.40 -14.50
N PHE A 458 -6.48 30.44 -13.66
CA PHE A 458 -5.21 29.71 -13.82
C PHE A 458 -5.18 28.87 -15.10
N PHE A 459 -6.30 28.23 -15.44
CA PHE A 459 -6.41 27.53 -16.72
C PHE A 459 -6.22 28.47 -17.92
N ASP A 460 -6.84 29.65 -17.91
CA ASP A 460 -6.68 30.66 -18.98
C ASP A 460 -5.25 31.18 -19.07
N ALA A 461 -4.59 31.39 -17.92
CA ALA A 461 -3.21 31.85 -17.84
C ALA A 461 -2.18 30.74 -18.12
N GLN A 462 -2.60 29.46 -18.05
CA GLN A 462 -1.72 28.30 -18.05
C GLN A 462 -0.65 28.36 -16.94
N ASP A 463 -1.04 28.93 -15.79
CA ASP A 463 -0.16 29.16 -14.65
C ASP A 463 -0.95 29.11 -13.34
N ASP A 464 -0.61 28.17 -12.46
CA ASP A 464 -1.19 28.04 -11.11
C ASP A 464 -0.32 28.77 -10.10
N GLU A 465 -0.60 30.04 -9.87
CA GLU A 465 0.13 30.90 -8.93
C GLU A 465 0.00 30.43 -7.47
N ASP A 466 -1.02 29.62 -7.13
CA ASP A 466 -1.27 29.21 -5.75
C ASP A 466 -0.42 28.00 -5.35
N PHE A 467 -0.37 26.95 -6.18
CA PHE A 467 0.26 25.70 -5.81
C PHE A 467 1.22 25.15 -6.87
N GLY A 468 1.42 25.85 -7.98
CA GLY A 468 2.37 25.47 -9.03
C GLY A 468 2.00 24.17 -9.77
N LYS A 469 0.70 23.91 -9.95
CA LYS A 469 0.22 22.79 -10.74
C LYS A 469 0.60 22.98 -12.21
N GLU A 470 1.11 21.93 -12.82
CA GLU A 470 1.56 21.95 -14.20
C GLU A 470 0.42 22.34 -15.16
N ALA A 471 0.71 23.22 -16.11
CA ALA A 471 -0.27 23.78 -17.05
C ALA A 471 -1.10 22.71 -17.77
N TYR A 472 -0.46 21.61 -18.23
CA TYR A 472 -1.13 20.52 -18.93
C TYR A 472 -2.10 19.72 -18.04
N ARG A 473 -1.99 19.84 -16.71
CA ARG A 473 -2.88 19.23 -15.70
C ARG A 473 -3.94 20.18 -15.14
N LEU A 474 -3.95 21.45 -15.56
CA LEU A 474 -5.07 22.36 -15.29
C LEU A 474 -6.26 21.97 -16.18
N SER A 475 -7.47 22.10 -15.64
CA SER A 475 -8.74 21.92 -16.36
C SER A 475 -9.63 23.11 -16.15
N GLU A 476 -10.48 23.42 -17.12
CA GLU A 476 -11.56 24.40 -16.89
C GLU A 476 -12.77 23.74 -16.23
N ILE A 477 -13.60 24.54 -15.57
CA ILE A 477 -14.86 24.14 -14.97
C ILE A 477 -15.92 25.16 -15.42
N ARG A 478 -16.37 25.02 -16.69
CA ARG A 478 -17.27 26.00 -17.35
C ARG A 478 -18.39 25.39 -18.15
N THR A 479 -18.24 24.11 -18.54
CA THR A 479 -19.17 23.45 -19.47
C THR A 479 -20.09 22.50 -18.71
N ALA A 480 -21.37 22.87 -18.59
CA ALA A 480 -22.36 21.99 -17.97
C ALA A 480 -22.55 20.69 -18.75
N PRO A 481 -22.93 19.58 -18.12
CA PRO A 481 -23.14 19.45 -16.67
C PRO A 481 -21.85 19.46 -15.86
N PHE A 482 -21.95 19.97 -14.62
CA PHE A 482 -20.89 19.98 -13.63
C PHE A 482 -21.01 18.75 -12.73
N TYR A 483 -19.87 18.22 -12.31
CA TYR A 483 -19.79 17.02 -11.48
C TYR A 483 -19.00 17.32 -10.21
N GLY A 484 -19.37 16.66 -9.13
CA GLY A 484 -18.65 16.74 -7.87
C GLY A 484 -18.91 15.56 -6.96
N ALA A 485 -17.90 15.16 -6.21
CA ALA A 485 -17.98 14.05 -5.27
C ALA A 485 -17.01 14.24 -4.10
N TRP A 486 -17.36 13.73 -2.92
CA TRP A 486 -16.49 13.70 -1.74
C TRP A 486 -15.62 12.46 -1.71
N PHE A 487 -14.37 12.65 -1.28
CA PHE A 487 -13.37 11.61 -1.17
C PHE A 487 -12.62 11.67 0.16
N GLY A 488 -12.13 10.53 0.59
CA GLY A 488 -11.05 10.35 1.54
C GLY A 488 -10.04 9.36 1.00
N GLY A 489 -9.04 9.01 1.80
CA GLY A 489 -8.10 7.95 1.45
C GLY A 489 -8.75 6.58 1.41
N SER A 490 -8.19 5.69 0.62
CA SER A 490 -8.47 4.26 0.62
C SER A 490 -7.20 3.51 0.99
N LEU A 491 -7.21 2.84 2.14
CA LEU A 491 -6.12 2.00 2.58
C LEU A 491 -6.13 0.69 1.77
N LEU A 492 -5.01 0.34 1.15
CA LEU A 492 -4.84 -0.91 0.45
C LEU A 492 -4.23 -1.96 1.36
N THR A 493 -3.10 -1.63 1.98
CA THR A 493 -2.37 -2.48 2.92
C THR A 493 -1.42 -1.64 3.78
N THR A 494 -0.71 -2.31 4.70
CA THR A 494 0.45 -1.79 5.42
C THR A 494 1.70 -2.53 4.97
N CYS A 495 2.80 -1.81 4.75
CA CYS A 495 4.06 -2.35 4.23
C CYS A 495 5.21 -2.21 5.25
N ASP A 496 4.88 -1.89 6.50
CA ASP A 496 5.75 -1.87 7.67
C ASP A 496 5.49 -3.15 8.46
N GLY A 497 6.45 -4.02 8.49
CA GLY A 497 6.35 -5.31 9.17
C GLY A 497 7.62 -5.61 9.96
N LEU A 498 7.94 -6.90 10.07
CA LEU A 498 9.14 -7.35 10.77
C LEU A 498 10.40 -6.84 10.09
N THR A 499 11.35 -6.35 10.88
CA THR A 499 12.63 -5.89 10.35
C THR A 499 13.40 -7.07 9.75
N ILE A 500 13.86 -6.92 8.50
CA ILE A 500 14.61 -7.94 7.77
C ILE A 500 15.93 -7.40 7.21
N ASN A 501 16.86 -8.30 6.92
CA ASN A 501 18.05 -8.01 6.14
C ASN A 501 17.83 -8.27 4.64
N GLU A 502 18.86 -8.12 3.81
CA GLU A 502 18.82 -8.34 2.36
C GLU A 502 18.55 -9.79 1.94
N GLU A 503 18.71 -10.75 2.83
CA GLU A 503 18.38 -12.17 2.65
C GLU A 503 16.97 -12.50 3.18
N CYS A 504 16.15 -11.49 3.48
CA CYS A 504 14.81 -11.60 4.07
C CYS A 504 14.77 -12.30 5.45
N GLN A 505 15.90 -12.46 6.13
CA GLN A 505 15.97 -13.02 7.49
C GLN A 505 15.48 -12.00 8.50
N VAL A 506 14.63 -12.45 9.43
CA VAL A 506 14.07 -11.60 10.48
C VAL A 506 15.12 -11.27 11.55
N LEU A 507 15.11 -10.02 11.99
CA LEU A 507 16.11 -9.47 12.91
C LEU A 507 15.50 -9.13 14.28
N THR A 508 16.31 -9.35 15.34
CA THR A 508 16.04 -8.84 16.69
C THR A 508 16.24 -7.32 16.78
N PRO A 509 15.86 -6.65 17.89
CA PRO A 509 16.18 -5.24 18.12
C PRO A 509 17.69 -4.93 18.03
N GLU A 510 18.56 -5.87 18.40
CA GLU A 510 20.02 -5.79 18.33
C GLU A 510 20.56 -6.04 16.91
N ARG A 511 19.66 -6.22 15.91
CA ARG A 511 20.01 -6.51 14.52
C ARG A 511 20.74 -7.85 14.32
N THR A 512 20.49 -8.82 15.19
CA THR A 512 20.93 -10.21 15.03
C THR A 512 19.82 -11.03 14.36
N VAL A 513 20.23 -12.02 13.57
CA VAL A 513 19.29 -12.89 12.86
C VAL A 513 18.60 -13.84 13.85
N ILE A 514 17.29 -13.99 13.74
CA ILE A 514 16.53 -15.09 14.35
C ILE A 514 16.67 -16.30 13.42
N GLU A 515 17.39 -17.33 13.88
CA GLU A 515 17.68 -18.50 13.07
C GLU A 515 16.41 -19.23 12.63
N GLY A 516 16.32 -19.59 11.34
CA GLY A 516 15.17 -20.32 10.77
C GLY A 516 13.94 -19.48 10.51
N LEU A 517 13.98 -18.14 10.69
CA LEU A 517 12.84 -17.25 10.47
C LEU A 517 13.09 -16.24 9.35
N TYR A 518 12.18 -16.21 8.38
CA TYR A 518 12.15 -15.28 7.26
C TYR A 518 10.79 -14.56 7.20
N ALA A 519 10.76 -13.32 6.69
CA ALA A 519 9.52 -12.60 6.42
C ALA A 519 9.59 -11.94 5.03
N ILE A 520 8.49 -12.01 4.29
CA ILE A 520 8.40 -11.50 2.93
C ILE A 520 7.09 -10.73 2.72
N GLY A 521 7.07 -9.89 1.67
CA GLY A 521 5.91 -9.10 1.32
C GLY A 521 5.50 -8.14 2.46
N ASP A 522 4.22 -7.89 2.59
CA ASP A 522 3.72 -6.90 3.56
C ASP A 522 3.86 -7.32 5.03
N CYS A 523 4.21 -8.59 5.31
CA CYS A 523 4.62 -9.05 6.64
C CYS A 523 6.02 -8.56 7.02
N SER A 524 6.86 -8.22 6.04
CA SER A 524 8.20 -7.68 6.22
C SER A 524 8.22 -6.15 6.11
N GLY A 525 9.08 -5.53 6.88
CA GLY A 525 9.43 -4.11 6.82
C GLY A 525 10.74 -3.87 6.06
N SER A 526 11.44 -2.81 6.43
CA SER A 526 12.78 -2.44 5.96
C SER A 526 12.88 -1.97 4.49
N PHE A 527 11.88 -2.24 3.64
CA PHE A 527 11.90 -1.88 2.22
C PHE A 527 11.36 -0.46 1.97
N PHE A 528 10.16 -0.14 2.46
CA PHE A 528 9.46 1.13 2.21
C PHE A 528 9.63 2.16 3.34
N ALA A 529 9.91 1.71 4.55
CA ALA A 529 10.02 2.50 5.77
C ALA A 529 8.74 3.28 6.13
N ASN A 530 8.56 4.51 5.66
CA ASN A 530 7.46 5.39 6.08
C ASN A 530 6.51 5.79 4.95
N ASN A 531 6.78 5.37 3.70
CA ASN A 531 5.95 5.76 2.56
C ASN A 531 6.07 4.78 1.39
N TYR A 532 4.95 4.54 0.71
CA TYR A 532 4.91 3.73 -0.51
C TYR A 532 5.12 4.60 -1.76
N PRO A 533 6.06 4.23 -2.67
CA PRO A 533 6.39 5.03 -3.85
C PRO A 533 5.39 4.76 -4.98
N GLU A 534 4.24 5.41 -4.96
CA GLU A 534 3.10 5.12 -5.86
C GLU A 534 3.40 5.27 -7.36
N TYR A 535 4.34 6.14 -7.72
CA TYR A 535 4.77 6.30 -9.12
C TYR A 535 5.81 5.27 -9.60
N LEU A 536 6.40 4.51 -8.68
CA LEU A 536 7.18 3.33 -9.01
C LEU A 536 6.23 2.12 -9.05
N ILE A 537 5.48 2.02 -10.13
CA ILE A 537 4.28 1.19 -10.22
C ILE A 537 4.63 -0.29 -10.13
N GLY A 538 3.84 -1.04 -9.35
CA GLY A 538 3.98 -2.48 -9.19
C GLY A 538 5.07 -2.93 -8.22
N VAL A 539 5.83 -2.02 -7.61
CA VAL A 539 6.93 -2.35 -6.68
C VAL A 539 6.46 -3.27 -5.56
N ALA A 540 5.32 -3.01 -4.90
CA ALA A 540 4.87 -3.84 -3.78
C ALA A 540 4.64 -5.30 -4.21
N CYS A 541 3.99 -5.54 -5.35
CA CYS A 541 3.76 -6.88 -5.86
C CYS A 541 5.06 -7.51 -6.36
N GLY A 542 5.84 -6.77 -7.17
CA GLY A 542 7.10 -7.25 -7.73
C GLY A 542 8.11 -7.65 -6.66
N ARG A 543 8.31 -6.80 -5.63
CA ARG A 543 9.20 -7.15 -4.52
C ARG A 543 8.71 -8.40 -3.76
N THR A 544 7.41 -8.48 -3.49
CA THR A 544 6.82 -9.61 -2.76
C THR A 544 7.06 -10.95 -3.45
N LEU A 545 6.86 -11.00 -4.78
CA LEU A 545 7.14 -12.19 -5.59
C LEU A 545 8.64 -12.50 -5.65
N THR A 546 9.48 -11.46 -5.82
CA THR A 546 10.94 -11.61 -5.85
C THR A 546 11.47 -12.12 -4.52
N GLU A 547 11.05 -11.55 -3.39
CA GLU A 547 11.44 -11.99 -2.05
C GLU A 547 11.09 -13.47 -1.81
N GLY A 548 9.88 -13.91 -2.23
CA GLY A 548 9.47 -15.31 -2.12
C GLY A 548 10.42 -16.26 -2.86
N ARG A 549 10.78 -15.90 -4.09
CA ARG A 549 11.77 -16.66 -4.88
C ARG A 549 13.16 -16.62 -4.27
N HIS A 550 13.63 -15.43 -3.90
CA HIS A 550 14.95 -15.19 -3.34
C HIS A 550 15.22 -16.09 -2.13
N VAL A 551 14.33 -16.09 -1.14
CA VAL A 551 14.49 -16.91 0.07
C VAL A 551 14.62 -18.39 -0.27
N VAL A 552 13.72 -18.91 -1.11
CA VAL A 552 13.73 -20.35 -1.45
C VAL A 552 14.98 -20.73 -2.23
N ARG A 553 15.41 -19.91 -3.20
CA ARG A 553 16.64 -20.14 -3.98
C ARG A 553 17.88 -20.14 -3.10
N LYS A 554 17.96 -19.21 -2.13
CA LYS A 554 19.05 -19.19 -1.13
C LYS A 554 19.06 -20.47 -0.27
N LEU A 555 17.91 -20.88 0.23
CA LEU A 555 17.80 -22.11 1.05
C LEU A 555 18.19 -23.36 0.26
N ALA A 556 17.85 -23.41 -1.02
CA ALA A 556 18.20 -24.52 -1.92
C ALA A 556 19.66 -24.47 -2.43
N GLY A 557 20.38 -23.38 -2.19
CA GLY A 557 21.75 -23.19 -2.71
C GLY A 557 21.80 -22.89 -4.21
N ASP A 558 20.73 -22.31 -4.77
CA ASP A 558 20.61 -21.91 -6.19
C ASP A 558 21.06 -20.45 -6.45
N LEU A 559 21.24 -19.65 -5.39
CA LEU A 559 21.79 -18.28 -5.41
C LEU A 559 23.06 -18.18 -4.61
#